data_d3debcff5b659df5cf67771673be091a
#
_entry.id   d3debcff5b659df5cf67771673be091a
#
_cell.length_a   1.000
_cell.length_b   1.000
_cell.length_c   1.000
_cell.angle_alpha   90.00
_cell.angle_beta   90.00
_cell.angle_gamma   90.00
#
_symmetry.space_group_name_H-M   'P 1'
#
loop_
_entity.id
_entity.type
_entity.pdbx_description
1 polymer ?
#
loop_
_entity_poly.entity_id
_entity_poly.type
_entity_poly.pdbx_seq_one_letter_code
_entity_poly.pdbx_strand_id
1 'polypeptide(L)'
;ICDFDTINSFYAMGQMKWELADESIKGGKITITVLPVSSGIGMALAIKTSGLLPSDKLSWDFRGEKIYEGQHLSWIFDVMGQPELLSWGVEEDEEIIVGGDLVSGNVEQYLVLKADENGTIIQMNNAEKEFLSGSKKLQTICGRLKIKTPDPYLNALAQSSVRSVDGTWYPPVFVHGCMQWNRPFPGWRSIFGGTMYGWHERVKEEAKYYIDSQV
;
A
#
# COMPACT_ATOMS: atom_id res chain seq x y z
N ILE A 1 8.96 14.42 -3.13
CA ILE A 1 9.25 13.74 -4.43
C ILE A 1 8.97 14.69 -5.60
N CYS A 2 7.97 15.57 -5.51
CA CYS A 2 7.53 16.42 -6.63
C CYS A 2 8.55 17.46 -7.11
N ASP A 3 9.57 17.74 -6.34
CA ASP A 3 10.54 18.83 -6.61
C ASP A 3 11.80 18.36 -7.36
N PHE A 4 11.87 17.10 -7.76
CA PHE A 4 13.00 16.57 -8.53
C PHE A 4 12.82 16.84 -10.04
N ASP A 5 13.91 17.17 -10.73
CA ASP A 5 13.91 17.43 -12.18
C ASP A 5 13.48 16.20 -13.00
N THR A 6 13.86 15.04 -12.54
CA THR A 6 13.51 13.77 -13.21
C THR A 6 12.94 12.78 -12.21
N ILE A 7 11.73 12.30 -12.50
CA ILE A 7 11.00 11.31 -11.70
C ILE A 7 10.53 10.20 -12.63
N ASN A 8 11.10 9.01 -12.47
CA ASN A 8 10.57 7.81 -13.14
C ASN A 8 9.85 6.95 -12.11
N SER A 9 8.60 6.63 -12.37
CA SER A 9 7.74 5.84 -11.48
C SER A 9 7.44 4.48 -12.06
N PHE A 10 7.55 3.45 -11.25
CA PHE A 10 7.27 2.06 -11.63
C PHE A 10 6.35 1.44 -10.60
N TYR A 11 5.33 0.75 -11.06
CA TYR A 11 4.46 -0.05 -10.22
C TYR A 11 4.52 -1.51 -10.63
N ALA A 12 4.79 -2.40 -9.71
CA ALA A 12 4.74 -3.83 -9.94
C ALA A 12 4.47 -4.60 -8.65
N MET A 13 3.62 -5.60 -8.73
CA MET A 13 3.39 -6.55 -7.64
C MET A 13 3.01 -5.92 -6.29
N GLY A 14 2.26 -4.80 -6.30
CA GLY A 14 1.83 -4.11 -5.08
C GLY A 14 2.93 -3.31 -4.39
N GLN A 15 3.99 -2.97 -5.09
CA GLN A 15 5.02 -2.02 -4.69
C GLN A 15 5.13 -0.87 -5.67
N MET A 16 5.54 0.29 -5.16
CA MET A 16 5.94 1.44 -5.98
C MET A 16 7.44 1.63 -5.89
N LYS A 17 8.03 2.00 -7.02
CA LYS A 17 9.44 2.38 -7.11
C LYS A 17 9.55 3.72 -7.83
N TRP A 18 10.34 4.62 -7.28
CA TRP A 18 10.72 5.86 -7.92
C TRP A 18 12.23 5.92 -8.10
N GLU A 19 12.64 6.41 -9.26
CA GLU A 19 14.01 6.79 -9.55
C GLU A 19 14.06 8.28 -9.76
N LEU A 20 14.79 8.98 -8.90
CA LEU A 20 14.84 10.43 -8.80
C LEU A 20 16.23 10.91 -9.19
N ALA A 21 16.30 11.99 -9.97
CA ALA A 21 17.55 12.72 -10.26
C ALA A 21 17.26 14.22 -10.28
N ASP A 22 18.27 14.99 -9.91
CA ASP A 22 18.19 16.44 -9.82
C ASP A 22 19.55 17.08 -10.09
N GLU A 23 19.58 18.27 -10.70
CA GLU A 23 20.81 18.98 -10.99
C GLU A 23 21.59 19.36 -9.72
N SER A 24 20.90 19.55 -8.61
CA SER A 24 21.52 19.88 -7.32
C SER A 24 22.41 18.76 -6.78
N ILE A 25 22.13 17.50 -7.14
CA ILE A 25 22.87 16.31 -6.71
C ILE A 25 23.83 15.78 -7.79
N LYS A 26 24.20 16.58 -8.76
CA LYS A 26 25.27 16.41 -9.79
C LYS A 26 25.60 14.96 -10.17
N GLY A 27 24.67 14.28 -10.79
CA GLY A 27 24.82 12.89 -11.22
C GLY A 27 24.52 11.84 -10.15
N GLY A 28 24.10 12.28 -8.97
CA GLY A 28 23.52 11.42 -7.95
C GLY A 28 22.17 10.88 -8.37
N LYS A 29 21.81 9.72 -7.82
CA LYS A 29 20.53 9.06 -8.06
C LYS A 29 19.97 8.56 -6.74
N ILE A 30 18.68 8.78 -6.55
CA ILE A 30 17.93 8.27 -5.42
C ILE A 30 16.88 7.28 -5.95
N THR A 31 16.87 6.08 -5.41
CA THR A 31 15.84 5.10 -5.71
C THR A 31 15.05 4.82 -4.45
N ILE A 32 13.74 5.03 -4.50
CA ILE A 32 12.82 4.77 -3.38
C ILE A 32 11.92 3.61 -3.80
N THR A 33 11.89 2.56 -3.00
CA THR A 33 10.94 1.45 -3.16
C THR A 33 10.02 1.41 -1.94
N VAL A 34 8.72 1.44 -2.17
CA VAL A 34 7.70 1.42 -1.12
C VAL A 34 6.82 0.20 -1.27
N LEU A 35 6.54 -0.47 -0.17
CA LEU A 35 5.64 -1.62 -0.10
C LEU A 35 4.86 -1.62 1.23
N PRO A 36 3.71 -2.29 1.30
CA PRO A 36 2.97 -2.41 2.54
C PRO A 36 3.74 -3.24 3.56
N VAL A 37 3.61 -2.89 4.84
CA VAL A 37 4.17 -3.69 5.94
C VAL A 37 3.60 -5.10 5.98
N SER A 38 4.33 -6.03 6.62
CA SER A 38 3.92 -7.43 6.73
C SER A 38 2.64 -7.62 7.55
N SER A 39 2.38 -6.74 8.52
CA SER A 39 1.20 -6.76 9.39
C SER A 39 0.82 -5.36 9.85
N GLY A 40 -0.48 -5.13 10.06
CA GLY A 40 -1.03 -3.82 10.45
C GLY A 40 -1.14 -2.86 9.27
N ILE A 41 -1.36 -1.59 9.60
CA ILE A 41 -1.50 -0.48 8.65
C ILE A 41 -0.19 0.28 8.58
N GLY A 42 0.41 0.42 7.41
CA GLY A 42 1.65 1.15 7.24
C GLY A 42 2.41 0.79 5.96
N MET A 43 3.55 1.43 5.82
CA MET A 43 4.44 1.25 4.68
C MET A 43 5.89 1.02 5.13
N ALA A 44 6.62 0.24 4.35
CA ALA A 44 8.04 0.04 4.48
C ALA A 44 8.74 0.56 3.22
N LEU A 45 9.81 1.30 3.41
CA LEU A 45 10.57 1.94 2.36
C LEU A 45 12.02 1.45 2.37
N ALA A 46 12.56 1.18 1.18
CA ALA A 46 14.00 1.09 0.95
C ALA A 46 14.43 2.31 0.11
N ILE A 47 15.39 3.07 0.61
CA ILE A 47 15.94 4.26 -0.03
C ILE A 47 17.39 3.96 -0.35
N LYS A 48 17.70 3.86 -1.64
CA LYS A 48 19.05 3.62 -2.13
C LYS A 48 19.58 4.87 -2.81
N THR A 49 20.72 5.32 -2.35
CA THR A 49 21.43 6.46 -2.94
C THR A 49 22.69 5.99 -3.66
N SER A 50 23.02 6.63 -4.76
CA SER A 50 24.26 6.39 -5.52
C SER A 50 24.78 7.68 -6.13
N GLY A 51 26.10 7.84 -6.20
CA GLY A 51 26.74 9.02 -6.77
C GLY A 51 26.58 10.29 -5.94
N LEU A 52 26.02 10.23 -4.74
CA LEU A 52 25.94 11.36 -3.82
C LEU A 52 27.26 11.58 -3.10
N LEU A 53 27.61 12.84 -2.91
CA LEU A 53 28.77 13.23 -2.10
C LEU A 53 28.41 13.09 -0.61
N PRO A 54 29.39 12.81 0.27
CA PRO A 54 29.17 12.78 1.71
C PRO A 54 28.72 14.14 2.30
N SER A 55 28.96 15.24 1.57
CA SER A 55 28.52 16.59 1.92
C SER A 55 27.08 16.87 1.58
N ASP A 56 26.44 16.06 0.72
CA ASP A 56 25.06 16.27 0.31
C ASP A 56 24.14 15.93 1.49
N LYS A 57 23.26 16.85 1.82
CA LYS A 57 22.30 16.66 2.90
C LYS A 57 20.97 16.20 2.31
N LEU A 58 20.51 15.07 2.75
CA LEU A 58 19.20 14.55 2.41
C LEU A 58 18.35 14.49 3.67
N SER A 59 17.15 15.01 3.58
CA SER A 59 16.13 14.86 4.61
C SER A 59 14.85 14.26 3.98
N TRP A 60 14.03 13.71 4.81
CA TRP A 60 12.71 13.23 4.43
C TRP A 60 11.69 13.71 5.44
N ASP A 61 10.51 13.96 4.98
CA ASP A 61 9.35 14.15 5.84
C ASP A 61 8.15 13.33 5.31
N PHE A 62 7.33 12.90 6.22
CA PHE A 62 6.02 12.34 5.92
C PHE A 62 4.98 13.33 6.44
N ARG A 63 4.19 13.82 5.51
CA ARG A 63 3.12 14.76 5.79
C ARG A 63 1.79 14.05 5.67
N GLY A 64 0.84 14.42 6.48
CA GLY A 64 -0.50 13.91 6.48
C GLY A 64 -1.50 15.04 6.47
N GLU A 65 -2.63 14.76 5.88
CA GLU A 65 -3.81 15.60 5.96
C GLU A 65 -4.64 15.16 7.16
N LYS A 66 -5.23 16.10 7.91
CA LYS A 66 -6.26 15.77 8.86
C LYS A 66 -7.49 15.30 8.10
N ILE A 67 -7.94 14.10 8.39
CA ILE A 67 -9.21 13.61 7.90
C ILE A 67 -10.29 14.24 8.77
N TYR A 68 -11.16 15.07 8.18
CA TYR A 68 -12.31 15.64 8.89
C TYR A 68 -13.49 14.68 8.87
N GLU A 69 -14.06 14.47 10.03
CA GLU A 69 -15.37 13.83 10.14
C GLU A 69 -16.43 14.75 9.52
N GLY A 70 -17.24 14.26 8.61
CA GLY A 70 -18.51 14.90 8.29
C GLY A 70 -18.86 15.18 6.86
N GLN A 71 -18.13 14.71 5.85
CA GLN A 71 -18.63 14.78 4.47
C GLN A 71 -18.84 13.41 3.86
N HIS A 72 -20.10 13.04 3.69
CA HIS A 72 -20.48 11.83 2.98
C HIS A 72 -20.19 11.98 1.49
N LEU A 73 -19.39 11.08 0.97
CA LEU A 73 -18.97 11.12 -0.43
C LEU A 73 -19.97 10.54 -1.39
N SER A 74 -20.97 9.83 -0.95
CA SER A 74 -21.92 9.24 -1.86
C SER A 74 -23.20 8.82 -1.17
N TRP A 75 -24.31 9.04 -1.87
CA TRP A 75 -25.64 8.54 -1.54
C TRP A 75 -25.69 7.02 -1.29
N ILE A 76 -24.74 6.25 -1.84
CA ILE A 76 -24.64 4.81 -1.62
C ILE A 76 -24.39 4.48 -0.14
N PHE A 77 -23.60 5.28 0.55
CA PHE A 77 -23.30 5.06 1.97
C PHE A 77 -24.48 5.40 2.87
N ASP A 78 -25.23 6.43 2.52
CA ASP A 78 -26.46 6.79 3.25
C ASP A 78 -27.50 5.68 3.14
N VAL A 79 -27.64 5.08 1.95
CA VAL A 79 -28.56 3.96 1.72
C VAL A 79 -28.15 2.71 2.51
N MET A 80 -26.84 2.51 2.73
CA MET A 80 -26.31 1.34 3.41
C MET A 80 -26.18 1.51 4.92
N GLY A 81 -26.50 2.69 5.46
CA GLY A 81 -26.44 2.96 6.90
C GLY A 81 -25.05 2.87 7.50
N GLN A 82 -24.01 3.13 6.73
CA GLN A 82 -22.61 3.16 7.18
C GLN A 82 -21.95 4.51 6.88
N PRO A 83 -22.47 5.60 7.45
CA PRO A 83 -21.95 6.95 7.21
C PRO A 83 -20.53 7.15 7.76
N GLU A 84 -20.10 6.32 8.69
CA GLU A 84 -18.89 6.51 9.50
C GLU A 84 -17.59 6.14 8.76
N LEU A 85 -17.69 5.47 7.61
CA LEU A 85 -16.53 4.80 7.02
C LEU A 85 -15.71 5.64 6.05
N LEU A 86 -16.20 6.81 5.61
CA LEU A 86 -15.45 7.65 4.67
C LEU A 86 -15.78 9.13 4.89
N SER A 87 -15.09 9.75 5.81
CA SER A 87 -14.93 11.19 5.80
C SER A 87 -13.63 11.53 5.05
N TRP A 88 -13.73 12.23 3.96
CA TRP A 88 -12.58 12.79 3.25
C TRP A 88 -12.68 14.30 3.38
N GLY A 89 -11.69 14.90 3.99
CA GLY A 89 -11.48 16.32 4.01
C GLY A 89 -10.03 16.59 3.66
N VAL A 90 -9.79 17.55 2.79
CA VAL A 90 -8.47 18.10 2.51
C VAL A 90 -8.40 19.42 3.26
N GLU A 91 -7.50 19.56 4.23
CA GLU A 91 -7.07 20.88 4.69
C GLU A 91 -5.83 21.30 3.92
N GLU A 92 -5.72 22.60 3.64
CA GLU A 92 -4.58 23.18 2.90
C GLU A 92 -3.27 23.13 3.68
N ASP A 93 -3.30 22.84 4.97
CA ASP A 93 -2.10 22.80 5.83
C ASP A 93 -1.67 21.35 6.10
N GLU A 94 -0.76 20.85 5.28
CA GLU A 94 -0.06 19.60 5.54
C GLU A 94 0.88 19.75 6.75
N GLU A 95 0.59 19.08 7.85
CA GLU A 95 1.50 18.99 8.99
C GLU A 95 2.53 17.87 8.80
N ILE A 96 3.80 18.16 9.13
CA ILE A 96 4.83 17.11 9.20
C ILE A 96 4.50 16.21 10.40
N ILE A 97 4.16 14.97 10.12
CA ILE A 97 3.86 13.97 11.14
C ILE A 97 5.16 13.36 11.67
N VAL A 98 6.08 13.03 10.77
CA VAL A 98 7.37 12.45 11.12
C VAL A 98 8.39 12.76 10.02
N GLY A 99 9.63 12.97 10.41
CA GLY A 99 10.71 13.26 9.47
C GLY A 99 12.08 13.02 10.08
N GLY A 100 13.11 13.11 9.27
CA GLY A 100 14.48 12.91 9.71
C GLY A 100 15.50 13.08 8.59
N ASP A 101 16.76 12.87 8.94
CA ASP A 101 17.87 12.92 7.99
C ASP A 101 18.18 11.52 7.42
N LEU A 102 18.63 11.50 6.17
CA LEU A 102 19.16 10.33 5.49
C LEU A 102 20.68 10.43 5.42
N VAL A 103 21.36 9.30 5.49
CA VAL A 103 22.79 9.22 5.29
C VAL A 103 23.09 9.35 3.80
N SER A 104 23.97 10.28 3.44
CA SER A 104 24.42 10.48 2.07
C SER A 104 25.52 9.50 1.68
N GLY A 105 25.74 9.30 0.37
CA GLY A 105 26.73 8.41 -0.18
C GLY A 105 26.09 7.25 -0.97
N ASN A 106 26.83 6.17 -1.12
CA ASN A 106 26.35 4.93 -1.79
C ASN A 106 25.80 3.97 -0.74
N VAL A 107 24.62 4.25 -0.22
CA VAL A 107 24.01 3.49 0.88
C VAL A 107 22.58 3.08 0.56
N GLU A 108 22.12 2.04 1.23
CA GLU A 108 20.73 1.64 1.26
C GLU A 108 20.22 1.75 2.70
N GLN A 109 19.13 2.45 2.87
CA GLN A 109 18.52 2.75 4.16
C GLN A 109 17.07 2.33 4.14
N TYR A 110 16.55 1.98 5.30
CA TYR A 110 15.17 1.52 5.44
C TYR A 110 14.41 2.40 6.40
N LEU A 111 13.15 2.68 6.04
CA LEU A 111 12.20 3.37 6.88
C LEU A 111 10.93 2.54 6.98
N VAL A 112 10.29 2.55 8.13
CA VAL A 112 8.95 1.95 8.32
C VAL A 112 8.09 2.93 9.08
N LEU A 113 6.96 3.24 8.49
CA LEU A 113 5.91 4.05 9.08
C LEU A 113 4.69 3.15 9.30
N LYS A 114 4.22 3.09 10.55
CA LYS A 114 3.03 2.30 10.92
C LYS A 114 2.07 3.15 11.72
N ALA A 115 0.78 2.93 11.53
CA ALA A 115 -0.22 3.42 12.45
C ALA A 115 -0.21 2.58 13.72
N ASP A 116 -0.22 3.22 14.89
CA ASP A 116 -0.44 2.58 16.17
C ASP A 116 -1.94 2.28 16.40
N GLU A 117 -2.29 1.82 17.59
CA GLU A 117 -3.67 1.48 17.97
C GLU A 117 -4.62 2.69 17.95
N ASN A 118 -4.09 3.90 18.04
CA ASN A 118 -4.84 5.17 18.01
C ASN A 118 -4.87 5.79 16.60
N GLY A 119 -4.25 5.14 15.62
CA GLY A 119 -4.10 5.66 14.26
C GLY A 119 -2.93 6.65 14.08
N THR A 120 -2.13 6.88 15.13
CA THR A 120 -0.97 7.77 15.05
C THR A 120 0.15 7.10 14.24
N ILE A 121 0.73 7.84 13.30
CA ILE A 121 1.85 7.33 12.51
C ILE A 121 3.14 7.40 13.33
N ILE A 122 3.79 6.28 13.45
CA ILE A 122 5.07 6.14 14.16
C ILE A 122 6.13 5.52 13.27
N GLN A 123 7.38 5.95 13.43
CA GLN A 123 8.54 5.33 12.80
C GLN A 123 9.02 4.15 13.64
N MET A 124 9.29 3.02 12.99
CA MET A 124 9.75 1.79 13.64
C MET A 124 11.26 1.60 13.51
N ASN A 125 11.90 1.06 14.57
CA ASN A 125 13.34 0.83 14.60
C ASN A 125 13.82 -0.42 13.83
N ASN A 126 12.92 -1.35 13.49
CA ASN A 126 13.23 -2.60 12.82
C ASN A 126 12.95 -2.56 11.31
N ALA A 127 13.22 -1.44 10.67
CA ALA A 127 12.78 -1.10 9.32
C ALA A 127 13.22 -2.10 8.25
N GLU A 128 14.48 -2.51 8.23
CA GLU A 128 14.99 -3.49 7.26
C GLU A 128 14.22 -4.83 7.36
N LYS A 129 14.07 -5.35 8.57
CA LYS A 129 13.35 -6.60 8.81
C LYS A 129 11.90 -6.53 8.32
N GLU A 130 11.21 -5.43 8.58
CA GLU A 130 9.84 -5.21 8.14
C GLU A 130 9.77 -5.10 6.61
N PHE A 131 10.70 -4.39 5.97
CA PHE A 131 10.77 -4.30 4.51
C PHE A 131 10.96 -5.68 3.88
N LEU A 132 11.90 -6.47 4.36
CA LEU A 132 12.15 -7.82 3.88
C LEU A 132 10.94 -8.74 4.11
N SER A 133 10.29 -8.64 5.25
CA SER A 133 9.07 -9.40 5.56
C SER A 133 7.91 -9.02 4.65
N GLY A 134 7.68 -7.73 4.43
CA GLY A 134 6.67 -7.22 3.50
C GLY A 134 6.93 -7.67 2.06
N SER A 135 8.17 -7.58 1.61
CA SER A 135 8.60 -8.06 0.29
C SER A 135 8.33 -9.56 0.11
N LYS A 136 8.70 -10.38 1.10
CA LYS A 136 8.43 -11.82 1.08
C LYS A 136 6.94 -12.13 1.05
N LYS A 137 6.13 -11.39 1.82
CA LYS A 137 4.66 -11.51 1.81
C LYS A 137 4.11 -11.21 0.42
N LEU A 138 4.52 -10.11 -0.21
CA LEU A 138 4.09 -9.76 -1.57
C LEU A 138 4.48 -10.84 -2.59
N GLN A 139 5.73 -11.33 -2.54
CA GLN A 139 6.18 -12.41 -3.42
C GLN A 139 5.35 -13.69 -3.24
N THR A 140 4.98 -14.02 -2.01
CA THR A 140 4.13 -15.19 -1.71
C THR A 140 2.71 -15.01 -2.26
N ILE A 141 2.14 -13.82 -2.10
CA ILE A 141 0.81 -13.50 -2.62
C ILE A 141 0.83 -13.54 -4.16
N CYS A 142 1.68 -12.73 -4.78
CA CYS A 142 1.76 -12.60 -6.23
C CYS A 142 2.23 -13.89 -6.93
N GLY A 143 2.95 -14.74 -6.23
CA GLY A 143 3.40 -16.04 -6.71
C GLY A 143 2.31 -17.11 -6.85
N ARG A 144 1.07 -16.83 -6.40
CA ARG A 144 -0.07 -17.76 -6.55
C ARG A 144 -0.52 -17.96 -7.99
N LEU A 145 -0.28 -16.97 -8.86
CA LEU A 145 -0.47 -17.10 -10.29
C LEU A 145 0.83 -16.75 -11.02
N LYS A 146 1.33 -17.70 -11.79
CA LYS A 146 2.52 -17.52 -12.64
C LYS A 146 2.15 -17.86 -14.06
N ILE A 147 2.29 -16.89 -14.94
CA ILE A 147 2.20 -17.09 -16.39
C ILE A 147 3.53 -16.66 -17.01
N LYS A 148 3.85 -17.25 -18.14
CA LYS A 148 5.02 -16.87 -18.94
C LYS A 148 4.58 -16.76 -20.40
N THR A 149 4.47 -15.54 -20.86
CA THR A 149 4.12 -15.21 -22.24
C THR A 149 5.21 -14.35 -22.85
N PRO A 150 5.25 -14.20 -24.18
CA PRO A 150 6.12 -13.22 -24.83
C PRO A 150 5.81 -11.77 -24.45
N ASP A 151 4.59 -11.50 -23.96
CA ASP A 151 4.14 -10.17 -23.56
C ASP A 151 4.41 -9.92 -22.06
N PRO A 152 5.34 -8.99 -21.73
CA PRO A 152 5.67 -8.67 -20.35
C PRO A 152 4.51 -8.03 -19.57
N TYR A 153 3.59 -7.34 -20.26
CA TYR A 153 2.43 -6.72 -19.62
C TYR A 153 1.43 -7.77 -19.13
N LEU A 154 1.19 -8.83 -19.91
CA LEU A 154 0.35 -9.95 -19.47
C LEU A 154 0.97 -10.66 -18.28
N ASN A 155 2.29 -10.85 -18.26
CA ASN A 155 2.98 -11.48 -17.13
C ASN A 155 2.84 -10.64 -15.85
N ALA A 156 2.97 -9.31 -15.96
CA ALA A 156 2.78 -8.39 -14.84
C ALA A 156 1.30 -8.33 -14.39
N LEU A 157 0.37 -8.34 -15.34
CA LEU A 157 -1.07 -8.32 -15.05
C LEU A 157 -1.50 -9.53 -14.21
N ALA A 158 -0.99 -10.72 -14.51
CA ALA A 158 -1.31 -11.93 -13.76
C ALA A 158 -1.00 -11.77 -12.26
N GLN A 159 0.18 -11.27 -11.92
CA GLN A 159 0.60 -11.04 -10.55
C GLN A 159 -0.19 -9.91 -9.89
N SER A 160 -0.46 -8.84 -10.62
CA SER A 160 -1.25 -7.70 -10.14
C SER A 160 -2.70 -8.10 -9.84
N SER A 161 -3.29 -8.99 -10.65
CA SER A 161 -4.64 -9.51 -10.44
C SER A 161 -4.76 -10.27 -9.12
N VAL A 162 -3.78 -11.11 -8.80
CA VAL A 162 -3.75 -11.82 -7.50
C VAL A 162 -3.69 -10.81 -6.35
N ARG A 163 -2.82 -9.79 -6.46
CA ARG A 163 -2.69 -8.77 -5.42
C ARG A 163 -3.95 -7.93 -5.26
N SER A 164 -4.65 -7.63 -6.37
CA SER A 164 -5.92 -6.91 -6.34
C SER A 164 -6.98 -7.69 -5.55
N VAL A 165 -7.11 -8.99 -5.81
CA VAL A 165 -8.06 -9.83 -5.06
C VAL A 165 -7.67 -9.94 -3.58
N ASP A 166 -6.37 -10.11 -3.25
CA ASP A 166 -5.91 -10.07 -1.86
C ASP A 166 -6.31 -8.78 -1.16
N GLY A 167 -6.21 -7.65 -1.86
CA GLY A 167 -6.55 -6.32 -1.34
C GLY A 167 -8.05 -6.11 -1.09
N THR A 168 -8.92 -6.93 -1.66
CA THR A 168 -10.36 -6.88 -1.39
C THR A 168 -10.78 -7.71 -0.17
N TRP A 169 -9.88 -8.46 0.44
CA TRP A 169 -10.19 -9.23 1.64
C TRP A 169 -10.30 -8.33 2.87
N TYR A 170 -11.51 -8.19 3.39
CA TYR A 170 -11.82 -7.50 4.63
C TYR A 170 -12.59 -8.49 5.54
N PRO A 171 -11.93 -9.15 6.46
CA PRO A 171 -12.54 -10.22 7.24
C PRO A 171 -13.92 -9.83 7.81
N PRO A 172 -14.93 -10.70 7.68
CA PRO A 172 -14.90 -12.05 7.14
C PRO A 172 -15.29 -12.17 5.65
N VAL A 173 -15.25 -11.11 4.87
CA VAL A 173 -15.75 -11.09 3.48
C VAL A 173 -14.76 -10.46 2.51
N PHE A 174 -14.89 -10.82 1.22
CA PHE A 174 -14.28 -10.06 0.14
C PHE A 174 -15.19 -8.87 -0.21
N VAL A 175 -14.65 -7.66 -0.14
CA VAL A 175 -15.39 -6.45 -0.47
C VAL A 175 -15.19 -6.04 -1.94
N HIS A 176 -16.03 -5.16 -2.44
CA HIS A 176 -15.90 -4.60 -3.78
C HIS A 176 -14.95 -3.39 -3.76
N GLY A 177 -13.69 -3.65 -4.05
CA GLY A 177 -12.63 -2.64 -3.94
C GLY A 177 -12.37 -2.26 -2.49
N CYS A 178 -12.22 -0.97 -2.20
CA CYS A 178 -11.99 -0.46 -0.85
C CYS A 178 -13.28 -0.28 -0.03
N MET A 179 -14.43 -0.60 -0.61
CA MET A 179 -15.73 -0.33 0.02
C MET A 179 -16.32 -1.57 0.66
N GLN A 180 -16.94 -1.41 1.82
CA GLN A 180 -17.63 -2.48 2.54
C GLN A 180 -19.08 -2.72 2.09
N TRP A 181 -19.51 -2.10 1.02
CA TRP A 181 -20.88 -2.19 0.57
C TRP A 181 -21.33 -3.58 0.13
N ASN A 182 -20.41 -4.51 -0.07
CA ASN A 182 -20.70 -5.92 -0.31
C ASN A 182 -21.25 -6.67 0.89
N ARG A 183 -21.04 -6.17 2.11
CA ARG A 183 -21.43 -6.92 3.31
C ARG A 183 -22.88 -7.35 3.34
N PRO A 184 -23.87 -6.55 2.90
CA PRO A 184 -25.25 -7.00 2.81
C PRO A 184 -25.55 -7.85 1.56
N PHE A 185 -24.60 -7.95 0.61
CA PHE A 185 -24.80 -8.69 -0.64
C PHE A 185 -23.77 -9.83 -0.76
N PRO A 186 -24.24 -11.10 -0.84
CA PRO A 186 -23.34 -12.25 -0.86
C PRO A 186 -22.31 -12.16 -1.96
N GLY A 187 -21.09 -12.24 -1.57
CA GLY A 187 -19.89 -12.68 -2.28
C GLY A 187 -19.74 -12.42 -3.74
N TRP A 188 -20.24 -11.39 -4.21
CA TRP A 188 -20.37 -11.12 -5.60
C TRP A 188 -19.12 -11.62 -6.40
N ARG A 189 -18.45 -10.82 -7.16
CA ARG A 189 -17.39 -11.30 -8.05
C ARG A 189 -16.07 -11.58 -7.34
N SER A 190 -15.81 -10.93 -6.23
CA SER A 190 -14.53 -11.02 -5.51
C SER A 190 -14.27 -12.42 -4.93
N ILE A 191 -15.31 -13.14 -4.51
CA ILE A 191 -15.20 -14.50 -4.00
C ILE A 191 -14.69 -15.49 -5.07
N PHE A 192 -15.03 -15.29 -6.35
CA PHE A 192 -14.51 -16.13 -7.42
C PHE A 192 -12.99 -15.99 -7.54
N GLY A 193 -12.47 -14.77 -7.41
CA GLY A 193 -11.02 -14.53 -7.34
C GLY A 193 -10.39 -15.24 -6.15
N GLY A 194 -11.03 -15.19 -4.99
CA GLY A 194 -10.61 -15.94 -3.80
C GLY A 194 -10.49 -17.45 -4.06
N THR A 195 -11.47 -18.02 -4.70
CA THR A 195 -11.47 -19.43 -5.10
C THR A 195 -10.37 -19.74 -6.12
N MET A 196 -10.27 -18.96 -7.19
CA MET A 196 -9.30 -19.16 -8.27
C MET A 196 -7.86 -19.10 -7.79
N TYR A 197 -7.56 -18.20 -6.87
CA TYR A 197 -6.20 -18.00 -6.36
C TYR A 197 -5.89 -18.81 -5.10
N GLY A 198 -6.80 -19.72 -4.69
CA GLY A 198 -6.55 -20.69 -3.63
C GLY A 198 -6.69 -20.13 -2.20
N TRP A 199 -7.46 -19.07 -2.00
CA TRP A 199 -7.81 -18.59 -0.65
C TRP A 199 -9.05 -19.29 -0.11
N HIS A 200 -9.06 -20.63 -0.16
CA HIS A 200 -10.23 -21.44 0.19
C HIS A 200 -10.74 -21.22 1.60
N GLU A 201 -9.86 -20.96 2.56
CA GLU A 201 -10.29 -20.68 3.95
C GLU A 201 -11.03 -19.35 4.05
N ARG A 202 -10.57 -18.28 3.37
CA ARG A 202 -11.30 -17.02 3.29
C ARG A 202 -12.67 -17.18 2.63
N VAL A 203 -12.75 -17.98 1.58
CA VAL A 203 -14.02 -18.30 0.89
C VAL A 203 -14.99 -19.03 1.80
N LYS A 204 -14.51 -19.99 2.60
CA LYS A 204 -15.34 -20.69 3.60
C LYS A 204 -15.81 -19.74 4.71
N GLU A 205 -14.94 -18.86 5.17
CA GLU A 205 -15.25 -17.86 6.19
C GLU A 205 -16.37 -16.93 5.70
N GLU A 206 -16.26 -16.43 4.47
CA GLU A 206 -17.29 -15.61 3.83
C GLU A 206 -18.61 -16.37 3.65
N ALA A 207 -18.57 -17.60 3.15
CA ALA A 207 -19.76 -18.42 3.00
C ALA A 207 -20.46 -18.64 4.36
N LYS A 208 -19.69 -18.91 5.41
CA LYS A 208 -20.23 -19.05 6.76
C LYS A 208 -20.87 -17.75 7.25
N TYR A 209 -20.23 -16.61 7.04
CA TYR A 209 -20.77 -15.31 7.41
C TYR A 209 -22.16 -15.07 6.80
N TYR A 210 -22.33 -15.37 5.51
CA TYR A 210 -23.63 -15.19 4.85
C TYR A 210 -24.68 -16.22 5.32
N ILE A 211 -24.28 -17.46 5.58
CA ILE A 211 -25.20 -18.49 6.13
C ILE A 211 -25.69 -18.04 7.52
N ASP A 212 -24.78 -17.62 8.38
CA ASP A 212 -25.11 -17.21 9.75
C ASP A 212 -25.92 -15.89 9.79
N SER A 213 -25.87 -15.10 8.73
CA SER A 213 -26.60 -13.83 8.61
C SER A 213 -28.00 -13.97 8.01
N GLN A 214 -28.40 -15.18 7.59
CA GLN A 214 -29.74 -15.43 7.10
C GLN A 214 -30.70 -15.57 8.29
N VAL A 215 -31.66 -14.67 8.40
CA VAL A 215 -32.71 -14.63 9.42
C VAL A 215 -34.01 -15.14 8.82
#